data_e907bf4832748015fff5fc2ff96c12c0
#
_entry.id   e907bf4832748015fff5fc2ff96c12c0
#
_cell.length_a   1.000
_cell.length_b   1.000
_cell.length_c   1.000
_cell.angle_alpha   90.00
_cell.angle_beta   90.00
_cell.angle_gamma   90.00
#
_symmetry.space_group_name_H-M   'P 1'
#
loop_
_entity.id
_entity.type
_entity.pdbx_description
1 polymer ?
#
loop_
_entity_poly.entity_id
_entity_poly.type
_entity_poly.pdbx_seq_one_letter_code
_entity_poly.pdbx_strand_id
1 'polypeptide(L)'
;MTKDAAQPVILWFRKDLRLDDNQALNAAHLSGRPIIPVYISEPAPGAGPLGAAQAWWLHHSLEALDTSLRQRQGRLVLASGEALQVLCALIRESGAEAVFWNRRYDPSGISIDIRIKQELEKQAIETRSFGGQLLHEPSRLMTGNGTSYRVYTPFWRALEGAGEPEPPLDPPAKLRLASELAKSEPLESWKLLPMKPDWAKNFSDLWTPGEHGAKERLRAFVEDALDGYKENRDFPAKQATSMLSPHLALGEISPARIWDATRGLSKRVSAADTVHFRKEIAWREFSYHLLFHFPKLASENWNNRFDGFEWRNDDGDFNAWRRGLTGYPIVDAGMRQLWRHGWMHNRVRMIVASFLIKDLMVDWRRGEAWFRDTLVDADPANNAASWQWVAGSGADASPFFRIFNPVLQGQTFDPDGDYIRAYVPELRELGAKYIHRPFEAPRSMLAEAGITLGQTYPKPIVDHASARSRALAAYNATKDSASTRSSPRRAG
;
A
#
# COMPACT_ATOMS: atom_id res chain seq x y z
N MET A 1 32.03 28.65 -33.39
CA MET A 1 31.87 28.47 -31.93
C MET A 1 30.43 28.06 -31.70
N THR A 2 30.19 26.75 -31.57
CA THR A 2 28.88 26.23 -31.19
C THR A 2 28.55 26.72 -29.79
N LYS A 3 27.38 27.36 -29.64
CA LYS A 3 26.82 27.71 -28.31
C LYS A 3 26.95 26.43 -27.46
N ASP A 4 27.57 26.53 -26.27
CA ASP A 4 27.62 25.47 -25.29
C ASP A 4 26.20 24.90 -25.12
N ALA A 5 25.99 23.71 -25.62
CA ALA A 5 24.71 23.02 -25.45
C ALA A 5 24.61 22.73 -23.95
N ALA A 6 23.56 23.24 -23.30
CA ALA A 6 23.36 22.99 -21.88
C ALA A 6 23.44 21.49 -21.57
N GLN A 7 24.28 21.11 -20.62
CA GLN A 7 24.51 19.71 -20.25
C GLN A 7 23.23 19.09 -19.68
N PRO A 8 23.01 17.79 -19.91
CA PRO A 8 21.78 17.13 -19.49
C PRO A 8 21.56 17.11 -17.96
N VAL A 9 20.29 16.95 -17.59
CA VAL A 9 19.86 16.58 -16.23
C VAL A 9 19.27 15.17 -16.24
N ILE A 10 19.75 14.32 -15.34
CA ILE A 10 19.14 13.02 -15.11
C ILE A 10 17.92 13.22 -14.21
N LEU A 11 16.75 12.81 -14.68
CA LEU A 11 15.53 12.72 -13.91
C LEU A 11 15.32 11.28 -13.46
N TRP A 12 15.55 11.01 -12.18
CA TRP A 12 15.47 9.67 -11.63
C TRP A 12 14.08 9.39 -11.05
N PHE A 13 13.26 8.62 -11.80
CA PHE A 13 11.96 8.11 -11.36
C PHE A 13 12.11 6.96 -10.37
N ARG A 14 11.19 6.89 -9.39
CA ARG A 14 11.14 5.82 -8.40
C ARG A 14 9.70 5.42 -8.05
N LYS A 15 9.13 5.95 -6.95
CA LYS A 15 7.72 5.82 -6.57
C LYS A 15 6.91 7.06 -7.00
N ASP A 16 7.08 7.48 -8.23
CA ASP A 16 6.52 8.67 -8.84
C ASP A 16 6.38 8.49 -10.36
N LEU A 17 5.89 7.29 -10.77
CA LEU A 17 5.81 6.86 -12.17
C LEU A 17 4.71 7.61 -12.94
N ARG A 18 4.84 8.94 -13.00
CA ARG A 18 3.92 9.86 -13.65
C ARG A 18 4.61 11.11 -14.17
N LEU A 19 3.99 11.77 -15.13
CA LEU A 19 4.42 13.08 -15.62
C LEU A 19 3.62 14.23 -14.97
N ASP A 20 2.38 13.95 -14.59
CA ASP A 20 1.48 14.87 -13.91
C ASP A 20 1.89 15.08 -12.45
N ASP A 21 1.84 16.31 -11.97
CA ASP A 21 2.22 16.66 -10.59
C ASP A 21 3.55 16.03 -10.14
N ASN A 22 4.56 16.10 -11.02
CA ASN A 22 5.90 15.59 -10.75
C ASN A 22 6.86 16.78 -10.55
N GLN A 23 7.19 17.05 -9.30
CA GLN A 23 7.99 18.19 -8.89
C GLN A 23 9.41 18.15 -9.48
N ALA A 24 10.04 16.96 -9.51
CA ALA A 24 11.37 16.78 -10.07
C ALA A 24 11.38 17.00 -11.59
N LEU A 25 10.36 16.48 -12.30
CA LEU A 25 10.19 16.71 -13.74
C LEU A 25 9.99 18.19 -14.05
N ASN A 26 9.13 18.88 -13.27
CA ASN A 26 8.88 20.30 -13.46
C ASN A 26 10.16 21.12 -13.23
N ALA A 27 10.94 20.81 -12.20
CA ALA A 27 12.23 21.46 -11.95
C ALA A 27 13.26 21.19 -13.07
N ALA A 28 13.30 19.97 -13.59
CA ALA A 28 14.13 19.60 -14.72
C ALA A 28 13.73 20.36 -15.99
N HIS A 29 12.43 20.47 -16.26
CA HIS A 29 11.89 21.25 -17.38
C HIS A 29 12.29 22.74 -17.27
N LEU A 30 12.07 23.34 -16.09
CA LEU A 30 12.39 24.77 -15.85
C LEU A 30 13.89 25.09 -15.91
N SER A 31 14.77 24.08 -15.75
CA SER A 31 16.22 24.26 -15.91
C SER A 31 16.63 24.53 -17.37
N GLY A 32 15.74 24.25 -18.34
CA GLY A 32 16.03 24.35 -19.78
C GLY A 32 17.04 23.32 -20.31
N ARG A 33 17.57 22.43 -19.47
CA ARG A 33 18.51 21.36 -19.83
C ARG A 33 17.79 20.22 -20.59
N PRO A 34 18.48 19.48 -21.45
CA PRO A 34 17.97 18.20 -21.95
C PRO A 34 17.76 17.21 -20.78
N ILE A 35 16.61 16.55 -20.75
CA ILE A 35 16.24 15.64 -19.64
C ILE A 35 16.51 14.20 -20.08
N ILE A 36 17.18 13.41 -19.23
CA ILE A 36 17.36 11.98 -19.36
C ILE A 36 16.47 11.31 -18.30
N PRO A 37 15.28 10.78 -18.69
CA PRO A 37 14.42 10.06 -17.75
C PRO A 37 15.01 8.66 -17.47
N VAL A 38 15.18 8.33 -16.19
CA VAL A 38 15.81 7.08 -15.76
C VAL A 38 14.96 6.39 -14.69
N TYR A 39 14.81 5.08 -14.78
CA TYR A 39 14.35 4.24 -13.69
C TYR A 39 15.45 3.19 -13.39
N ILE A 40 15.80 3.06 -12.10
CA ILE A 40 16.83 2.11 -11.67
C ILE A 40 16.15 1.02 -10.82
N SER A 41 16.27 -0.24 -11.26
CA SER A 41 15.90 -1.40 -10.49
C SER A 41 17.01 -1.72 -9.49
N GLU A 42 16.79 -1.35 -8.23
CA GLU A 42 17.76 -1.60 -7.17
C GLU A 42 17.55 -3.00 -6.57
N PRO A 43 18.63 -3.76 -6.32
CA PRO A 43 18.56 -4.91 -5.41
C PRO A 43 18.19 -4.37 -4.04
N ALA A 44 17.12 -4.90 -3.45
CA ALA A 44 16.50 -4.35 -2.24
C ALA A 44 17.37 -4.54 -0.97
N PRO A 45 18.20 -3.57 -0.55
CA PRO A 45 18.82 -3.63 0.76
C PRO A 45 17.82 -3.08 1.79
N GLY A 46 17.42 -3.91 2.74
CA GLY A 46 16.72 -3.48 3.96
C GLY A 46 15.18 -3.41 3.91
N ALA A 47 14.55 -3.24 2.76
CA ALA A 47 13.09 -3.19 2.64
C ALA A 47 12.44 -4.53 2.24
N GLY A 48 13.24 -5.56 2.04
CA GLY A 48 12.81 -6.81 1.41
C GLY A 48 12.66 -6.68 -0.12
N PRO A 49 12.56 -7.79 -0.85
CA PRO A 49 12.33 -7.77 -2.28
C PRO A 49 10.95 -7.14 -2.59
N LEU A 50 10.82 -6.60 -3.80
CA LEU A 50 9.53 -6.20 -4.35
C LEU A 50 8.60 -7.42 -4.35
N GLY A 51 7.38 -7.28 -3.83
CA GLY A 51 6.41 -8.36 -3.83
C GLY A 51 6.02 -8.77 -5.26
N ALA A 52 5.67 -10.05 -5.44
CA ALA A 52 5.40 -10.60 -6.76
C ALA A 52 4.25 -9.87 -7.48
N ALA A 53 3.19 -9.51 -6.77
CA ALA A 53 2.07 -8.74 -7.34
C ALA A 53 2.47 -7.31 -7.72
N GLN A 54 3.31 -6.65 -6.91
CA GLN A 54 3.86 -5.34 -7.25
C GLN A 54 4.85 -5.40 -8.42
N ALA A 55 5.58 -6.50 -8.59
CA ALA A 55 6.47 -6.68 -9.74
C ALA A 55 5.67 -6.68 -11.05
N TRP A 56 4.53 -7.40 -11.09
CA TRP A 56 3.61 -7.35 -12.21
C TRP A 56 3.12 -5.91 -12.49
N TRP A 57 2.71 -5.19 -11.44
CA TRP A 57 2.24 -3.81 -11.58
C TRP A 57 3.36 -2.88 -12.09
N LEU A 58 4.57 -3.00 -11.54
CA LEU A 58 5.73 -2.20 -11.93
C LEU A 58 6.08 -2.38 -13.41
N HIS A 59 6.03 -3.63 -13.93
CA HIS A 59 6.27 -3.89 -15.35
C HIS A 59 5.37 -3.00 -16.22
N HIS A 60 4.05 -3.10 -16.03
CA HIS A 60 3.10 -2.34 -16.82
C HIS A 60 3.13 -0.83 -16.56
N SER A 61 3.46 -0.42 -15.35
CA SER A 61 3.65 0.99 -15.00
C SER A 61 4.83 1.62 -15.76
N LEU A 62 5.95 0.87 -15.89
CA LEU A 62 7.12 1.32 -16.65
C LEU A 62 6.84 1.35 -18.17
N GLU A 63 6.10 0.37 -18.71
CA GLU A 63 5.63 0.41 -20.09
C GLU A 63 4.75 1.64 -20.38
N ALA A 64 3.81 1.95 -19.47
CA ALA A 64 2.93 3.10 -19.59
C ALA A 64 3.70 4.43 -19.52
N LEU A 65 4.68 4.54 -18.60
CA LEU A 65 5.53 5.72 -18.50
C LEU A 65 6.41 5.90 -19.74
N ASP A 66 7.05 4.85 -20.23
CA ASP A 66 7.87 4.89 -21.47
C ASP A 66 7.00 5.28 -22.69
N THR A 67 5.79 4.73 -22.80
CA THR A 67 4.81 5.14 -23.84
C THR A 67 4.50 6.62 -23.77
N SER A 68 4.27 7.16 -22.57
CA SER A 68 3.99 8.59 -22.37
C SER A 68 5.18 9.48 -22.72
N LEU A 69 6.42 9.01 -22.49
CA LEU A 69 7.64 9.71 -22.86
C LEU A 69 7.90 9.64 -24.39
N ARG A 70 7.60 8.48 -25.02
CA ARG A 70 7.72 8.33 -26.50
C ARG A 70 6.78 9.25 -27.26
N GLN A 71 5.56 9.48 -26.77
CA GLN A 71 4.64 10.48 -27.33
C GLN A 71 5.20 11.91 -27.27
N ARG A 72 6.22 12.14 -26.44
CA ARG A 72 6.96 13.41 -26.29
C ARG A 72 8.37 13.36 -26.89
N GLN A 73 8.59 12.41 -27.82
CA GLN A 73 9.85 12.23 -28.56
C GLN A 73 11.06 11.84 -27.69
N GLY A 74 10.83 11.13 -26.59
CA GLY A 74 11.87 10.59 -25.74
C GLY A 74 11.60 9.13 -25.38
N ARG A 75 12.35 8.61 -24.44
CA ARG A 75 12.15 7.26 -23.87
C ARG A 75 12.64 7.19 -22.43
N LEU A 76 12.19 6.20 -21.70
CA LEU A 76 12.70 5.87 -20.39
C LEU A 76 14.00 5.04 -20.52
N VAL A 77 15.03 5.45 -19.82
CA VAL A 77 16.25 4.64 -19.66
C VAL A 77 16.05 3.71 -18.47
N LEU A 78 16.17 2.41 -18.71
CA LEU A 78 16.08 1.37 -17.69
C LEU A 78 17.48 0.85 -17.36
N ALA A 79 17.83 0.80 -16.09
CA ALA A 79 19.08 0.25 -15.60
C ALA A 79 18.86 -0.53 -14.30
N SER A 80 19.70 -1.52 -14.03
CA SER A 80 19.67 -2.28 -12.78
C SER A 80 20.99 -2.17 -12.03
N GLY A 81 20.94 -2.21 -10.70
CA GLY A 81 22.12 -2.15 -9.85
C GLY A 81 21.98 -1.19 -8.68
N GLU A 82 23.06 -0.95 -8.00
CA GLU A 82 23.16 0.02 -6.91
C GLU A 82 23.05 1.45 -7.47
N ALA A 83 22.08 2.23 -6.96
CA ALA A 83 21.69 3.50 -7.57
C ALA A 83 22.85 4.50 -7.74
N LEU A 84 23.73 4.64 -6.76
CA LEU A 84 24.88 5.55 -6.87
C LEU A 84 25.82 5.14 -8.01
N GLN A 85 26.12 3.84 -8.13
CA GLN A 85 27.01 3.34 -9.18
C GLN A 85 26.39 3.55 -10.58
N VAL A 86 25.10 3.26 -10.71
CA VAL A 86 24.36 3.46 -11.97
C VAL A 86 24.32 4.94 -12.33
N LEU A 87 23.97 5.83 -11.40
CA LEU A 87 23.96 7.27 -11.64
C LEU A 87 25.33 7.81 -12.03
N CYS A 88 26.41 7.40 -11.35
CA CYS A 88 27.78 7.79 -11.72
C CYS A 88 28.17 7.29 -13.12
N ALA A 89 27.72 6.10 -13.53
CA ALA A 89 27.96 5.61 -14.90
C ALA A 89 27.21 6.46 -15.93
N LEU A 90 25.92 6.71 -15.71
CA LEU A 90 25.09 7.54 -16.58
C LEU A 90 25.61 8.99 -16.70
N ILE A 91 26.09 9.58 -15.61
CA ILE A 91 26.72 10.90 -15.61
C ILE A 91 27.95 10.91 -16.51
N ARG A 92 28.84 9.92 -16.40
CA ARG A 92 30.05 9.83 -17.25
C ARG A 92 29.73 9.62 -18.72
N GLU A 93 28.70 8.80 -19.02
CA GLU A 93 28.30 8.50 -20.39
C GLU A 93 27.60 9.69 -21.08
N SER A 94 26.73 10.41 -20.34
CA SER A 94 25.91 11.47 -20.90
C SER A 94 26.48 12.88 -20.75
N GLY A 95 27.49 13.05 -19.91
CA GLY A 95 27.98 14.38 -19.52
C GLY A 95 26.98 15.16 -18.67
N ALA A 96 26.04 14.50 -18.03
CA ALA A 96 25.06 15.17 -17.17
C ALA A 96 25.72 15.87 -15.97
N GLU A 97 25.27 17.08 -15.67
CA GLU A 97 25.78 17.89 -14.55
C GLU A 97 24.79 17.98 -13.40
N ALA A 98 23.61 17.37 -13.55
CA ALA A 98 22.60 17.40 -12.50
C ALA A 98 21.80 16.08 -12.42
N VAL A 99 21.34 15.75 -11.21
CA VAL A 99 20.43 14.64 -10.92
C VAL A 99 19.28 15.13 -10.05
N PHE A 100 18.06 15.01 -10.55
CA PHE A 100 16.84 15.42 -9.87
C PHE A 100 15.93 14.24 -9.62
N TRP A 101 15.28 14.20 -8.42
CA TRP A 101 14.35 13.12 -8.07
C TRP A 101 13.31 13.56 -7.05
N ASN A 102 12.21 12.82 -6.92
CA ASN A 102 11.26 12.97 -5.83
C ASN A 102 11.64 12.05 -4.65
N ARG A 103 11.57 12.57 -3.43
CA ARG A 103 11.98 11.86 -2.20
C ARG A 103 11.13 10.62 -1.93
N ARG A 104 11.78 9.60 -1.40
CA ARG A 104 11.14 8.48 -0.70
C ARG A 104 11.23 8.73 0.80
N TYR A 105 10.22 8.25 1.54
CA TYR A 105 10.10 8.47 2.98
C TYR A 105 10.22 7.19 3.80
N ASP A 106 10.53 6.08 3.17
CA ASP A 106 10.93 4.85 3.84
C ASP A 106 12.42 4.90 4.25
N PRO A 107 12.83 4.16 5.31
CA PRO A 107 14.18 4.26 5.86
C PRO A 107 15.29 4.00 4.83
N SER A 108 15.11 3.03 3.95
CA SER A 108 16.11 2.71 2.91
C SER A 108 16.19 3.83 1.87
N GLY A 109 15.04 4.37 1.43
CA GLY A 109 14.99 5.49 0.50
C GLY A 109 15.68 6.75 1.04
N ILE A 110 15.43 7.07 2.30
CA ILE A 110 16.10 8.21 2.99
C ILE A 110 17.61 8.01 3.02
N SER A 111 18.08 6.81 3.41
CA SER A 111 19.51 6.49 3.49
C SER A 111 20.19 6.59 2.12
N ILE A 112 19.54 6.09 1.08
CA ILE A 112 20.02 6.17 -0.31
C ILE A 112 20.10 7.63 -0.76
N ASP A 113 19.06 8.44 -0.51
CA ASP A 113 19.02 9.86 -0.90
C ASP A 113 20.15 10.66 -0.25
N ILE A 114 20.42 10.43 1.04
CA ILE A 114 21.51 11.10 1.76
C ILE A 114 22.86 10.74 1.14
N ARG A 115 23.10 9.45 0.92
CA ARG A 115 24.36 8.95 0.35
C ARG A 115 24.59 9.50 -1.06
N ILE A 116 23.59 9.47 -1.93
CA ILE A 116 23.71 9.95 -3.30
C ILE A 116 24.02 11.44 -3.32
N LYS A 117 23.33 12.26 -2.52
CA LYS A 117 23.64 13.70 -2.42
C LYS A 117 25.10 13.93 -2.02
N GLN A 118 25.55 13.30 -0.94
CA GLN A 118 26.90 13.47 -0.44
C GLN A 118 27.99 13.09 -1.46
N GLU A 119 27.77 11.98 -2.18
CA GLU A 119 28.78 11.48 -3.14
C GLU A 119 28.77 12.25 -4.47
N LEU A 120 27.63 12.70 -4.96
CA LEU A 120 27.56 13.48 -6.19
C LEU A 120 27.98 14.94 -5.98
N GLU A 121 27.70 15.54 -4.82
CA GLU A 121 28.17 16.88 -4.47
C GLU A 121 29.70 16.96 -4.42
N LYS A 122 30.40 15.89 -3.96
CA LYS A 122 31.88 15.81 -4.01
C LYS A 122 32.41 15.84 -5.44
N GLN A 123 31.60 15.45 -6.42
CA GLN A 123 31.93 15.45 -7.84
C GLN A 123 31.44 16.71 -8.58
N ALA A 124 31.00 17.74 -7.84
CA ALA A 124 30.41 18.98 -8.36
C ALA A 124 29.16 18.74 -9.24
N ILE A 125 28.43 17.64 -9.03
CA ILE A 125 27.14 17.35 -9.69
C ILE A 125 26.02 18.00 -8.88
N GLU A 126 25.20 18.82 -9.53
CA GLU A 126 24.02 19.41 -8.90
C GLU A 126 23.00 18.32 -8.51
N THR A 127 22.60 18.27 -7.24
CA THR A 127 21.59 17.34 -6.76
C THR A 127 20.40 18.08 -6.17
N ARG A 128 19.19 17.75 -6.64
CA ARG A 128 17.95 18.30 -6.09
C ARG A 128 16.92 17.20 -5.84
N SER A 129 16.32 17.22 -4.64
CA SER A 129 15.22 16.32 -4.32
C SER A 129 13.97 17.10 -3.92
N PHE A 130 12.81 16.61 -4.34
CA PHE A 130 11.53 17.29 -4.21
C PHE A 130 10.52 16.42 -3.43
N GLY A 131 9.42 17.02 -2.97
CA GLY A 131 8.25 16.30 -2.45
C GLY A 131 7.43 15.65 -3.57
N GLY A 132 6.18 15.30 -3.26
CA GLY A 132 5.21 14.83 -4.25
C GLY A 132 4.71 13.39 -4.06
N GLN A 133 5.30 12.64 -3.12
CA GLN A 133 4.75 11.36 -2.68
C GLN A 133 3.70 11.52 -1.56
N LEU A 134 3.81 12.59 -0.79
CA LEU A 134 2.94 12.91 0.34
C LEU A 134 2.36 14.32 0.17
N LEU A 135 1.24 14.61 0.87
CA LEU A 135 0.65 15.96 0.93
C LEU A 135 1.56 16.92 1.69
N HIS A 136 2.18 16.44 2.77
CA HIS A 136 3.08 17.23 3.61
C HIS A 136 4.36 16.46 3.95
N GLU A 137 5.45 17.21 4.10
CA GLU A 137 6.71 16.64 4.60
C GLU A 137 6.54 16.15 6.05
N PRO A 138 6.81 14.87 6.35
CA PRO A 138 6.66 14.32 7.70
C PRO A 138 7.47 15.06 8.75
N SER A 139 8.61 15.65 8.37
CA SER A 139 9.48 16.44 9.25
C SER A 139 8.90 17.81 9.63
N ARG A 140 7.91 18.30 8.89
CA ARG A 140 7.30 19.62 9.14
C ARG A 140 6.02 19.58 9.95
N LEU A 141 5.33 18.44 9.94
CA LEU A 141 4.07 18.26 10.67
C LEU A 141 4.35 17.67 12.05
N MET A 142 4.61 18.55 13.02
CA MET A 142 5.00 18.19 14.38
C MET A 142 4.01 18.76 15.41
N THR A 143 3.99 18.17 16.61
CA THR A 143 3.22 18.71 17.74
C THR A 143 3.79 20.06 18.19
N GLY A 144 3.02 20.83 18.95
CA GLY A 144 3.48 22.10 19.50
C GLY A 144 4.78 22.01 20.34
N ASN A 145 5.12 20.83 20.85
CA ASN A 145 6.35 20.55 21.58
C ASN A 145 7.50 20.01 20.70
N GLY A 146 7.34 20.05 19.37
CA GLY A 146 8.35 19.54 18.42
C GLY A 146 8.48 18.03 18.39
N THR A 147 7.50 17.25 18.86
CA THR A 147 7.50 15.79 18.79
C THR A 147 6.58 15.28 17.66
N SER A 148 6.79 14.05 17.22
CA SER A 148 5.94 13.42 16.21
C SER A 148 4.57 13.03 16.75
N TYR A 149 3.56 13.06 15.90
CA TYR A 149 2.22 12.54 16.25
C TYR A 149 2.27 11.02 16.37
N ARG A 150 1.56 10.49 17.36
CA ARG A 150 1.43 9.05 17.65
C ARG A 150 -0.01 8.55 17.60
N VAL A 151 -0.97 9.49 17.44
CA VAL A 151 -2.41 9.24 17.42
C VAL A 151 -3.00 9.96 16.21
N TYR A 152 -3.88 9.28 15.50
CA TYR A 152 -4.44 9.77 14.23
C TYR A 152 -5.26 11.04 14.37
N THR A 153 -6.15 11.12 15.37
CA THR A 153 -7.06 12.28 15.50
C THR A 153 -6.32 13.61 15.68
N PRO A 154 -5.29 13.72 16.56
CA PRO A 154 -4.46 14.94 16.61
C PRO A 154 -3.68 15.21 15.33
N PHE A 155 -3.18 14.15 14.65
CA PHE A 155 -2.51 14.28 13.36
C PHE A 155 -3.45 14.86 12.29
N TRP A 156 -4.67 14.31 12.17
CA TRP A 156 -5.66 14.80 11.22
C TRP A 156 -6.00 16.29 11.46
N ARG A 157 -6.20 16.69 12.72
CA ARG A 157 -6.45 18.11 13.07
C ARG A 157 -5.28 19.02 12.67
N ALA A 158 -4.06 18.55 12.86
CA ALA A 158 -2.86 19.29 12.45
C ALA A 158 -2.76 19.39 10.92
N LEU A 159 -3.10 18.32 10.21
CA LEU A 159 -3.14 18.30 8.75
C LEU A 159 -4.19 19.28 8.20
N GLU A 160 -5.40 19.30 8.77
CA GLU A 160 -6.44 20.29 8.44
C GLU A 160 -5.99 21.73 8.76
N GLY A 161 -5.35 21.92 9.91
CA GLY A 161 -4.83 23.22 10.33
C GLY A 161 -3.66 23.76 9.51
N ALA A 162 -2.94 22.88 8.80
CA ALA A 162 -1.90 23.27 7.85
C ALA A 162 -2.47 23.89 6.56
N GLY A 163 -3.79 23.82 6.36
CA GLY A 163 -4.48 24.37 5.20
C GLY A 163 -4.58 23.35 4.04
N GLU A 164 -5.16 23.84 2.94
CA GLU A 164 -5.27 23.05 1.71
C GLU A 164 -3.88 22.81 1.11
N PRO A 165 -3.59 21.59 0.61
CA PRO A 165 -2.34 21.34 -0.11
C PRO A 165 -2.18 22.26 -1.32
N GLU A 166 -0.93 22.52 -1.71
CA GLU A 166 -0.64 23.23 -2.94
C GLU A 166 -1.35 22.59 -4.13
N PRO A 167 -1.86 23.38 -5.08
CA PRO A 167 -2.45 22.84 -6.30
C PRO A 167 -1.46 21.94 -7.04
N PRO A 168 -1.92 20.78 -7.55
CA PRO A 168 -1.05 19.88 -8.29
C PRO A 168 -0.58 20.55 -9.60
N LEU A 169 0.66 20.29 -9.98
CA LEU A 169 1.28 20.83 -11.18
C LEU A 169 0.80 20.08 -12.42
N ASP A 170 0.39 20.79 -13.46
CA ASP A 170 0.14 20.16 -14.75
C ASP A 170 1.46 19.70 -15.40
N PRO A 171 1.43 18.61 -16.18
CA PRO A 171 2.63 18.14 -16.87
C PRO A 171 3.07 19.18 -17.90
N PRO A 172 4.39 19.45 -18.04
CA PRO A 172 4.87 20.37 -19.07
C PRO A 172 4.40 19.96 -20.47
N ALA A 173 3.82 20.90 -21.22
CA ALA A 173 3.29 20.65 -22.56
C ALA A 173 4.39 20.17 -23.53
N LYS A 174 5.60 20.67 -23.37
CA LYS A 174 6.78 20.28 -24.15
C LYS A 174 7.91 19.92 -23.20
N LEU A 175 8.55 18.79 -23.42
CA LEU A 175 9.75 18.36 -22.71
C LEU A 175 10.93 18.40 -23.65
N ARG A 176 12.05 18.95 -23.20
CA ARG A 176 13.31 18.86 -23.90
C ARG A 176 14.00 17.56 -23.47
N LEU A 177 13.60 16.44 -24.08
CA LEU A 177 14.22 15.14 -23.80
C LEU A 177 15.55 15.03 -24.56
N ALA A 178 16.55 14.36 -23.96
CA ALA A 178 17.84 14.13 -24.61
C ALA A 178 17.67 13.18 -25.82
N SER A 179 18.28 13.54 -26.96
CA SER A 179 18.24 12.73 -28.19
C SER A 179 19.18 11.55 -28.12
N GLU A 180 20.37 11.74 -27.52
CA GLU A 180 21.34 10.69 -27.27
C GLU A 180 21.18 10.19 -25.86
N LEU A 181 20.76 8.95 -25.72
CA LEU A 181 20.51 8.33 -24.42
C LEU A 181 21.53 7.20 -24.21
N ALA A 182 21.91 7.04 -22.95
CA ALA A 182 22.66 5.88 -22.48
C ALA A 182 21.98 4.57 -22.88
N LYS A 183 22.73 3.47 -22.86
CA LYS A 183 22.15 2.13 -23.08
C LYS A 183 21.04 1.87 -22.05
N SER A 184 19.90 1.39 -22.55
CA SER A 184 18.77 0.97 -21.71
C SER A 184 18.68 -0.55 -21.74
N GLU A 185 18.45 -1.14 -20.56
CA GLU A 185 18.14 -2.56 -20.46
C GLU A 185 16.73 -2.84 -21.05
N PRO A 186 16.52 -4.01 -21.69
CA PRO A 186 15.17 -4.45 -22.03
C PRO A 186 14.37 -4.75 -20.76
N LEU A 187 13.14 -4.23 -20.65
CA LEU A 187 12.29 -4.43 -19.47
C LEU A 187 12.04 -5.91 -19.18
N GLU A 188 11.93 -6.73 -20.23
CA GLU A 188 11.71 -8.17 -20.15
C GLU A 188 12.86 -8.90 -19.46
N SER A 189 14.08 -8.34 -19.50
CA SER A 189 15.24 -8.92 -18.82
C SER A 189 15.11 -8.95 -17.30
N TRP A 190 14.26 -8.09 -16.73
CA TRP A 190 14.01 -8.01 -15.29
C TRP A 190 13.06 -9.10 -14.76
N LYS A 191 12.39 -9.84 -15.67
CA LYS A 191 11.51 -10.98 -15.33
C LYS A 191 10.46 -10.66 -14.26
N LEU A 192 9.86 -9.47 -14.37
CA LEU A 192 8.86 -8.99 -13.42
C LEU A 192 7.51 -9.72 -13.54
N LEU A 193 7.23 -10.29 -14.69
CA LEU A 193 5.99 -11.02 -14.96
C LEU A 193 6.10 -12.50 -14.61
N PRO A 194 5.05 -13.09 -14.00
CA PRO A 194 5.01 -14.53 -13.80
C PRO A 194 4.78 -15.26 -15.13
N MET A 195 5.57 -16.30 -15.40
CA MET A 195 5.48 -17.04 -16.65
C MET A 195 4.84 -18.42 -16.52
N LYS A 196 5.23 -19.19 -15.49
CA LYS A 196 4.78 -20.58 -15.30
C LYS A 196 4.78 -20.94 -13.81
N PRO A 197 3.58 -21.02 -13.17
CA PRO A 197 2.27 -20.63 -13.72
C PRO A 197 2.10 -19.12 -13.82
N ASP A 198 1.30 -18.65 -14.77
CA ASP A 198 0.84 -17.28 -14.81
C ASP A 198 -0.32 -17.10 -13.81
N TRP A 199 0.05 -16.83 -12.57
CA TRP A 199 -0.91 -16.61 -11.48
C TRP A 199 -1.55 -15.22 -11.52
N ALA A 200 -0.97 -14.26 -12.27
CA ALA A 200 -1.48 -12.88 -12.40
C ALA A 200 -2.44 -12.69 -13.59
N LYS A 201 -2.77 -13.74 -14.34
CA LYS A 201 -3.59 -13.68 -15.56
C LYS A 201 -4.92 -12.92 -15.45
N ASN A 202 -5.49 -12.86 -14.24
CA ASN A 202 -6.76 -12.15 -14.01
C ASN A 202 -6.56 -10.70 -13.56
N PHE A 203 -5.33 -10.22 -13.40
CA PHE A 203 -5.08 -8.86 -12.90
C PHE A 203 -5.51 -7.80 -13.93
N SER A 204 -5.25 -8.04 -15.21
CA SER A 204 -5.65 -7.16 -16.31
C SER A 204 -7.18 -7.05 -16.50
N ASP A 205 -7.98 -7.97 -15.94
CA ASP A 205 -9.44 -7.85 -15.95
C ASP A 205 -9.93 -6.67 -15.10
N LEU A 206 -9.17 -6.28 -14.11
CA LEU A 206 -9.54 -5.25 -13.13
C LEU A 206 -8.64 -4.01 -13.19
N TRP A 207 -7.39 -4.16 -13.62
CA TRP A 207 -6.37 -3.14 -13.48
C TRP A 207 -5.83 -2.63 -14.81
N THR A 208 -5.68 -1.31 -14.87
CA THR A 208 -4.98 -0.60 -15.95
C THR A 208 -3.86 0.22 -15.30
N PRO A 209 -2.65 -0.38 -15.09
CA PRO A 209 -1.52 0.36 -14.52
C PRO A 209 -1.11 1.56 -15.36
N GLY A 210 -0.49 2.55 -14.72
CA GLY A 210 -0.03 3.78 -15.33
C GLY A 210 -0.91 4.99 -15.02
N GLU A 211 -0.38 6.17 -15.30
CA GLU A 211 -0.99 7.47 -15.00
C GLU A 211 -2.38 7.65 -15.61
N HIS A 212 -2.57 7.14 -16.84
CA HIS A 212 -3.87 7.21 -17.50
C HIS A 212 -4.94 6.40 -16.75
N GLY A 213 -4.64 5.15 -16.41
CA GLY A 213 -5.56 4.30 -15.62
C GLY A 213 -5.88 4.91 -14.25
N ALA A 214 -4.91 5.54 -13.61
CA ALA A 214 -5.11 6.23 -12.35
C ALA A 214 -6.09 7.41 -12.48
N LYS A 215 -5.95 8.22 -13.52
CA LYS A 215 -6.84 9.37 -13.80
C LYS A 215 -8.26 8.93 -14.13
N GLU A 216 -8.42 7.91 -14.96
CA GLU A 216 -9.74 7.37 -15.30
C GLU A 216 -10.45 6.80 -14.07
N ARG A 217 -9.72 6.08 -13.22
CA ARG A 217 -10.27 5.54 -11.97
C ARG A 217 -10.67 6.64 -10.99
N LEU A 218 -9.85 7.70 -10.85
CA LEU A 218 -10.19 8.85 -10.03
C LEU A 218 -11.44 9.55 -10.55
N ARG A 219 -11.53 9.77 -11.87
CA ARG A 219 -12.69 10.40 -12.51
C ARG A 219 -13.97 9.59 -12.24
N ALA A 220 -13.95 8.29 -12.53
CA ALA A 220 -15.10 7.41 -12.30
C ALA A 220 -15.52 7.40 -10.83
N PHE A 221 -14.58 7.33 -9.89
CA PHE A 221 -14.89 7.38 -8.46
C PHE A 221 -15.55 8.70 -8.05
N VAL A 222 -15.05 9.84 -8.50
CA VAL A 222 -15.61 11.16 -8.17
C VAL A 222 -17.01 11.33 -8.80
N GLU A 223 -17.23 10.77 -9.99
CA GLU A 223 -18.51 10.86 -10.68
C GLU A 223 -19.59 9.92 -10.10
N ASP A 224 -19.22 8.68 -9.75
CA ASP A 224 -20.18 7.61 -9.53
C ASP A 224 -20.24 7.12 -8.06
N ALA A 225 -19.19 7.31 -7.25
CA ALA A 225 -19.08 6.63 -5.97
C ALA A 225 -18.67 7.53 -4.78
N LEU A 226 -18.27 8.78 -5.01
CA LEU A 226 -17.88 9.68 -3.93
C LEU A 226 -19.11 10.17 -3.14
N ASP A 227 -20.25 10.40 -3.79
CA ASP A 227 -21.51 10.65 -3.10
C ASP A 227 -22.01 9.38 -2.44
N GLY A 228 -22.33 9.43 -1.16
CA GLY A 228 -22.65 8.26 -0.34
C GLY A 228 -21.44 7.44 0.10
N TYR A 229 -20.21 7.91 -0.12
CA TYR A 229 -18.98 7.19 0.22
C TYR A 229 -18.93 6.75 1.69
N LYS A 230 -19.26 7.66 2.61
CA LYS A 230 -19.21 7.40 4.05
C LYS A 230 -20.07 6.21 4.47
N GLU A 231 -21.24 6.04 3.83
CA GLU A 231 -22.19 4.97 4.15
C GLU A 231 -21.86 3.66 3.45
N ASN A 232 -21.34 3.74 2.20
CA ASN A 232 -21.21 2.57 1.32
C ASN A 232 -19.81 1.95 1.35
N ARG A 233 -18.78 2.70 1.74
CA ARG A 233 -17.39 2.27 1.65
C ARG A 233 -17.04 0.98 2.40
N ASP A 234 -17.83 0.59 3.38
CA ASP A 234 -17.57 -0.59 4.20
C ASP A 234 -18.20 -1.89 3.65
N PHE A 235 -19.00 -1.81 2.60
CA PHE A 235 -19.67 -2.96 1.97
C PHE A 235 -18.85 -3.48 0.80
N PRO A 236 -18.17 -4.64 0.92
CA PRO A 236 -17.25 -5.13 -0.09
C PRO A 236 -17.91 -5.59 -1.40
N ALA A 237 -19.22 -5.87 -1.37
CA ALA A 237 -20.00 -6.16 -2.57
C ALA A 237 -20.31 -4.91 -3.43
N LYS A 238 -20.18 -3.70 -2.84
CA LYS A 238 -20.47 -2.44 -3.54
C LYS A 238 -19.21 -1.87 -4.17
N GLN A 239 -19.35 -1.30 -5.36
CA GLN A 239 -18.30 -0.53 -6.01
C GLN A 239 -18.25 0.91 -5.45
N ALA A 240 -17.97 1.04 -4.16
CA ALA A 240 -18.04 2.30 -3.42
C ALA A 240 -16.67 2.81 -2.93
N THR A 241 -15.57 2.21 -3.39
CA THR A 241 -14.21 2.65 -3.04
C THR A 241 -13.44 3.10 -4.28
N SER A 242 -12.49 4.02 -4.10
CA SER A 242 -11.73 4.59 -5.22
C SER A 242 -10.81 3.58 -5.91
N MET A 243 -10.38 2.54 -5.19
CA MET A 243 -9.38 1.56 -5.65
C MET A 243 -8.09 2.20 -6.22
N LEU A 244 -7.71 3.39 -5.70
CA LEU A 244 -6.51 4.14 -6.12
C LEU A 244 -5.24 3.70 -5.40
N SER A 245 -5.34 2.80 -4.41
CA SER A 245 -4.19 2.38 -3.62
C SER A 245 -3.03 1.79 -4.43
N PRO A 246 -3.23 0.98 -5.52
CA PRO A 246 -2.12 0.52 -6.34
C PRO A 246 -1.41 1.66 -7.08
N HIS A 247 -2.17 2.59 -7.62
CA HIS A 247 -1.63 3.76 -8.31
C HIS A 247 -0.84 4.68 -7.38
N LEU A 248 -1.29 4.83 -6.12
CA LEU A 248 -0.57 5.58 -5.08
C LEU A 248 0.70 4.85 -4.63
N ALA A 249 0.72 3.52 -4.64
CA ALA A 249 1.86 2.73 -4.17
C ALA A 249 3.12 2.90 -5.03
N LEU A 250 2.95 3.03 -6.35
CA LEU A 250 4.03 3.32 -7.31
C LEU A 250 4.02 4.78 -7.80
N GLY A 251 3.11 5.61 -7.28
CA GLY A 251 3.08 7.04 -7.56
C GLY A 251 2.65 7.42 -8.97
N GLU A 252 1.78 6.63 -9.58
CA GLU A 252 1.13 6.93 -10.87
C GLU A 252 0.15 8.09 -10.77
N ILE A 253 -0.27 8.43 -9.55
CA ILE A 253 -1.04 9.61 -9.19
C ILE A 253 -0.53 10.17 -7.86
N SER A 254 -0.54 11.48 -7.72
CA SER A 254 -0.18 12.11 -6.45
C SER A 254 -1.37 12.22 -5.49
N PRO A 255 -1.15 12.20 -4.17
CA PRO A 255 -2.21 12.49 -3.21
C PRO A 255 -2.75 13.91 -3.36
N ALA A 256 -1.96 14.87 -3.83
CA ALA A 256 -2.40 16.24 -4.10
C ALA A 256 -3.42 16.29 -5.25
N ARG A 257 -3.19 15.53 -6.35
CA ARG A 257 -4.16 15.44 -7.46
C ARG A 257 -5.48 14.80 -7.01
N ILE A 258 -5.43 13.78 -6.17
CA ILE A 258 -6.64 13.14 -5.61
C ILE A 258 -7.39 14.12 -4.69
N TRP A 259 -6.64 14.85 -3.85
CA TRP A 259 -7.24 15.86 -2.96
C TRP A 259 -7.90 16.98 -3.74
N ASP A 260 -7.23 17.48 -4.78
CA ASP A 260 -7.71 18.55 -5.65
C ASP A 260 -9.00 18.15 -6.38
N ALA A 261 -9.09 16.91 -6.87
CA ALA A 261 -10.29 16.39 -7.52
C ALA A 261 -11.54 16.39 -6.62
N THR A 262 -11.37 16.55 -5.31
CA THR A 262 -12.48 16.66 -4.35
C THR A 262 -12.85 18.09 -3.98
N ARG A 263 -12.23 19.10 -4.63
CA ARG A 263 -12.55 20.52 -4.39
C ARG A 263 -13.79 20.94 -5.17
N GLY A 264 -14.54 21.86 -4.59
CA GLY A 264 -15.67 22.49 -5.29
C GLY A 264 -16.89 21.61 -5.59
N LEU A 265 -16.96 20.39 -5.02
CA LEU A 265 -18.01 19.42 -5.31
C LEU A 265 -19.30 19.59 -4.48
N SER A 266 -19.39 20.61 -3.64
CA SER A 266 -20.49 20.78 -2.64
C SER A 266 -21.92 20.79 -3.20
N LYS A 267 -22.09 20.97 -4.51
CA LYS A 267 -23.39 20.88 -5.18
C LYS A 267 -23.79 19.43 -5.56
N ARG A 268 -22.84 18.48 -5.55
CA ARG A 268 -23.03 17.09 -6.03
C ARG A 268 -22.74 16.07 -4.95
N VAL A 269 -21.82 16.37 -4.05
CA VAL A 269 -21.29 15.45 -3.03
C VAL A 269 -21.42 16.09 -1.67
N SER A 270 -21.85 15.34 -0.67
CA SER A 270 -21.93 15.83 0.70
C SER A 270 -20.54 16.17 1.25
N ALA A 271 -20.46 17.21 2.10
CA ALA A 271 -19.24 17.57 2.79
C ALA A 271 -18.74 16.41 3.68
N ALA A 272 -19.66 15.61 4.23
CA ALA A 272 -19.33 14.45 5.07
C ALA A 272 -18.63 13.36 4.27
N ASP A 273 -19.05 13.08 3.04
CA ASP A 273 -18.42 12.10 2.15
C ASP A 273 -17.04 12.56 1.73
N THR A 274 -16.91 13.82 1.30
CA THR A 274 -15.63 14.43 0.93
C THR A 274 -14.62 14.36 2.07
N VAL A 275 -15.01 14.78 3.28
CA VAL A 275 -14.14 14.74 4.47
C VAL A 275 -13.79 13.29 4.82
N HIS A 276 -14.75 12.36 4.72
CA HIS A 276 -14.49 10.95 5.02
C HIS A 276 -13.50 10.33 4.05
N PHE A 277 -13.61 10.63 2.76
CA PHE A 277 -12.64 10.19 1.74
C PHE A 277 -11.26 10.81 1.96
N ARG A 278 -11.16 12.12 2.21
CA ARG A 278 -9.89 12.81 2.54
C ARG A 278 -9.20 12.21 3.77
N LYS A 279 -9.96 11.74 4.76
CA LYS A 279 -9.40 11.03 5.93
C LYS A 279 -8.69 9.73 5.57
N GLU A 280 -9.10 9.04 4.50
CA GLU A 280 -8.38 7.84 4.06
C GLU A 280 -7.01 8.19 3.44
N ILE A 281 -6.92 9.33 2.72
CA ILE A 281 -5.63 9.86 2.28
C ILE A 281 -4.79 10.27 3.48
N ALA A 282 -5.39 10.90 4.48
CA ALA A 282 -4.70 11.28 5.71
C ALA A 282 -4.23 10.07 6.54
N TRP A 283 -4.91 8.93 6.50
CA TRP A 283 -4.39 7.68 7.09
C TRP A 283 -3.11 7.21 6.42
N ARG A 284 -3.00 7.35 5.09
CA ARG A 284 -1.76 7.07 4.38
C ARG A 284 -0.66 8.04 4.81
N GLU A 285 -0.95 9.34 4.89
CA GLU A 285 0.01 10.34 5.39
C GLU A 285 0.48 10.02 6.82
N PHE A 286 -0.45 9.63 7.71
CA PHE A 286 -0.13 9.24 9.07
C PHE A 286 0.76 7.98 9.13
N SER A 287 0.50 6.99 8.30
CA SER A 287 1.33 5.79 8.22
C SER A 287 2.77 6.12 7.82
N TYR A 288 2.95 7.01 6.84
CA TYR A 288 4.28 7.50 6.45
C TYR A 288 4.92 8.39 7.52
N HIS A 289 4.14 9.21 8.21
CA HIS A 289 4.62 9.98 9.36
C HIS A 289 5.15 9.05 10.45
N LEU A 290 4.43 7.96 10.75
CA LEU A 290 4.91 6.94 11.70
C LEU A 290 6.19 6.28 11.21
N LEU A 291 6.24 5.81 9.97
CA LEU A 291 7.43 5.13 9.43
C LEU A 291 8.67 6.03 9.39
N PHE A 292 8.49 7.32 9.04
CA PHE A 292 9.57 8.31 9.00
C PHE A 292 10.20 8.53 10.37
N HIS A 293 9.38 8.69 11.41
CA HIS A 293 9.86 8.95 12.79
C HIS A 293 10.22 7.68 13.56
N PHE A 294 9.69 6.52 13.12
CA PHE A 294 9.92 5.22 13.74
C PHE A 294 10.29 4.18 12.67
N PRO A 295 11.53 4.22 12.18
CA PRO A 295 11.98 3.46 11.01
C PRO A 295 11.88 1.94 11.17
N LYS A 296 11.75 1.45 12.40
CA LYS A 296 11.59 0.02 12.71
C LYS A 296 10.12 -0.45 12.72
N LEU A 297 9.16 0.43 12.36
CA LEU A 297 7.73 0.12 12.36
C LEU A 297 7.40 -1.17 11.59
N ALA A 298 8.13 -1.47 10.52
CA ALA A 298 7.89 -2.66 9.71
C ALA A 298 8.37 -3.98 10.35
N SER A 299 9.22 -3.93 11.37
CA SER A 299 9.87 -5.12 11.95
C SER A 299 9.64 -5.32 13.45
N GLU A 300 9.49 -4.21 14.20
CA GLU A 300 9.33 -4.24 15.65
C GLU A 300 7.90 -3.85 16.06
N ASN A 301 7.41 -4.40 17.15
CA ASN A 301 6.14 -3.96 17.71
C ASN A 301 6.25 -2.51 18.19
N TRP A 302 5.33 -1.64 17.79
CA TRP A 302 5.24 -0.29 18.33
C TRP A 302 5.09 -0.28 19.85
N ASN A 303 4.24 -1.16 20.36
CA ASN A 303 4.11 -1.43 21.78
C ASN A 303 4.90 -2.69 22.11
N ASN A 304 6.09 -2.54 22.67
CA ASN A 304 7.03 -3.62 23.00
C ASN A 304 6.47 -4.65 24.01
N ARG A 305 5.36 -4.36 24.68
CA ARG A 305 4.67 -5.35 25.49
C ARG A 305 4.25 -6.58 24.68
N PHE A 306 3.97 -6.41 23.39
CA PHE A 306 3.63 -7.50 22.48
C PHE A 306 4.81 -8.36 22.03
N ASP A 307 6.06 -8.00 22.41
CA ASP A 307 7.23 -8.84 22.16
C ASP A 307 7.19 -10.14 22.97
N GLY A 308 6.46 -10.13 24.08
CA GLY A 308 6.19 -11.32 24.89
C GLY A 308 4.87 -12.05 24.55
N PHE A 309 4.19 -11.69 23.46
CA PHE A 309 2.95 -12.36 23.09
C PHE A 309 3.26 -13.78 22.55
N GLU A 310 2.62 -14.79 23.14
CA GLU A 310 2.83 -16.20 22.76
C GLU A 310 2.04 -16.55 21.50
N TRP A 311 2.75 -16.56 20.37
CA TRP A 311 2.19 -16.95 19.08
C TRP A 311 2.19 -18.48 18.96
N ARG A 312 1.09 -19.05 18.39
CA ARG A 312 1.05 -20.48 18.03
C ARG A 312 1.86 -20.76 16.76
N ASN A 313 1.77 -19.86 15.79
CA ASN A 313 2.46 -19.93 14.50
C ASN A 313 2.29 -21.27 13.76
N ASP A 314 1.10 -21.88 13.83
CA ASP A 314 0.79 -23.12 13.15
C ASP A 314 0.83 -22.96 11.63
N ASP A 315 1.62 -23.77 10.94
CA ASP A 315 1.80 -23.67 9.49
C ASP A 315 0.59 -24.23 8.72
N GLY A 316 -0.14 -25.19 9.28
CA GLY A 316 -1.37 -25.73 8.70
C GLY A 316 -2.47 -24.67 8.69
N ASP A 317 -2.68 -24.00 9.83
CA ASP A 317 -3.62 -22.90 9.99
C ASP A 317 -3.26 -21.73 9.08
N PHE A 318 -1.98 -21.36 9.01
CA PHE A 318 -1.50 -20.29 8.10
C PHE A 318 -1.73 -20.66 6.63
N ASN A 319 -1.48 -21.92 6.25
CA ASN A 319 -1.71 -22.40 4.89
C ASN A 319 -3.20 -22.42 4.52
N ALA A 320 -4.07 -22.81 5.45
CA ALA A 320 -5.51 -22.77 5.26
C ALA A 320 -5.99 -21.30 5.06
N TRP A 321 -5.51 -20.39 5.90
CA TRP A 321 -5.84 -18.97 5.81
C TRP A 321 -5.42 -18.36 4.48
N ARG A 322 -4.14 -18.50 4.08
CA ARG A 322 -3.65 -17.88 2.84
C ARG A 322 -4.30 -18.42 1.57
N ARG A 323 -4.90 -19.61 1.64
CA ARG A 323 -5.62 -20.24 0.52
C ARG A 323 -7.12 -19.99 0.53
N GLY A 324 -7.65 -19.31 1.55
CA GLY A 324 -9.10 -19.12 1.70
C GLY A 324 -9.85 -20.45 1.93
N LEU A 325 -9.35 -21.26 2.85
CA LEU A 325 -9.86 -22.58 3.22
C LEU A 325 -10.06 -22.70 4.74
N THR A 326 -10.50 -21.63 5.39
CA THR A 326 -10.66 -21.57 6.85
C THR A 326 -12.00 -22.12 7.33
N GLY A 327 -12.99 -22.24 6.43
CA GLY A 327 -14.37 -22.56 6.79
C GLY A 327 -15.17 -21.37 7.33
N TYR A 328 -14.59 -20.16 7.31
CA TYR A 328 -15.24 -18.89 7.60
C TYR A 328 -15.41 -18.10 6.29
N PRO A 329 -16.61 -18.07 5.69
CA PRO A 329 -16.84 -17.60 4.31
C PRO A 329 -16.32 -16.21 3.99
N ILE A 330 -16.48 -15.23 4.89
CA ILE A 330 -15.98 -13.85 4.66
C ILE A 330 -14.45 -13.80 4.65
N VAL A 331 -13.77 -14.64 5.45
CA VAL A 331 -12.31 -14.76 5.47
C VAL A 331 -11.83 -15.42 4.18
N ASP A 332 -12.48 -16.53 3.80
CA ASP A 332 -12.14 -17.30 2.60
C ASP A 332 -12.36 -16.46 1.33
N ALA A 333 -13.47 -15.72 1.26
CA ALA A 333 -13.76 -14.78 0.17
C ALA A 333 -12.67 -13.70 0.05
N GLY A 334 -12.24 -13.12 1.17
CA GLY A 334 -11.18 -12.11 1.19
C GLY A 334 -9.86 -12.63 0.67
N MET A 335 -9.41 -13.80 1.12
CA MET A 335 -8.13 -14.38 0.70
C MET A 335 -8.18 -14.83 -0.76
N ARG A 336 -9.34 -15.28 -1.27
CA ARG A 336 -9.53 -15.63 -2.69
C ARG A 336 -9.63 -14.39 -3.58
N GLN A 337 -10.23 -13.28 -3.11
CA GLN A 337 -10.17 -11.99 -3.79
C GLN A 337 -8.72 -11.52 -3.95
N LEU A 338 -7.94 -11.56 -2.85
CA LEU A 338 -6.52 -11.22 -2.86
C LEU A 338 -5.76 -12.00 -3.92
N TRP A 339 -5.92 -13.32 -3.94
CA TRP A 339 -5.22 -14.18 -4.90
C TRP A 339 -5.65 -13.92 -6.37
N ARG A 340 -6.94 -13.65 -6.59
CA ARG A 340 -7.49 -13.46 -7.94
C ARG A 340 -7.11 -12.12 -8.56
N HIS A 341 -7.04 -11.05 -7.72
CA HIS A 341 -6.92 -9.68 -8.21
C HIS A 341 -5.70 -8.92 -7.69
N GLY A 342 -4.89 -9.54 -6.82
CA GLY A 342 -3.81 -8.84 -6.13
C GLY A 342 -4.29 -7.72 -5.20
N TRP A 343 -5.57 -7.72 -4.81
CA TRP A 343 -6.19 -6.67 -4.03
C TRP A 343 -7.32 -7.23 -3.15
N MET A 344 -7.58 -6.53 -2.05
CA MET A 344 -8.66 -6.88 -1.13
C MET A 344 -9.31 -5.60 -0.60
N HIS A 345 -10.64 -5.61 -0.46
CA HIS A 345 -11.38 -4.51 0.13
C HIS A 345 -10.93 -4.22 1.57
N ASN A 346 -10.79 -2.91 1.94
CA ASN A 346 -10.23 -2.51 3.24
C ASN A 346 -10.91 -3.18 4.45
N ARG A 347 -12.25 -3.21 4.49
CA ARG A 347 -12.99 -3.87 5.56
C ARG A 347 -12.62 -5.35 5.70
N VAL A 348 -12.47 -6.02 4.58
CA VAL A 348 -12.12 -7.44 4.56
C VAL A 348 -10.67 -7.66 5.00
N ARG A 349 -9.73 -6.77 4.64
CA ARG A 349 -8.34 -6.83 5.16
C ARG A 349 -8.32 -6.83 6.69
N MET A 350 -9.13 -5.99 7.33
CA MET A 350 -9.24 -5.96 8.79
C MET A 350 -9.79 -7.27 9.36
N ILE A 351 -10.77 -7.88 8.70
CA ILE A 351 -11.39 -9.14 9.15
C ILE A 351 -10.40 -10.29 9.03
N VAL A 352 -9.75 -10.47 7.87
CA VAL A 352 -8.82 -11.58 7.62
C VAL A 352 -7.55 -11.44 8.47
N ALA A 353 -7.07 -10.21 8.71
CA ALA A 353 -5.94 -9.95 9.58
C ALA A 353 -6.29 -10.25 11.06
N SER A 354 -7.47 -9.81 11.52
CA SER A 354 -7.94 -10.14 12.87
C SER A 354 -8.07 -11.65 13.08
N PHE A 355 -8.59 -12.37 12.08
CA PHE A 355 -8.71 -13.82 12.15
C PHE A 355 -7.34 -14.49 12.26
N LEU A 356 -6.39 -14.13 11.40
CA LEU A 356 -5.04 -14.67 11.46
C LEU A 356 -4.38 -14.46 12.82
N ILE A 357 -4.42 -13.20 13.30
CA ILE A 357 -3.68 -12.79 14.51
C ILE A 357 -4.34 -13.34 15.77
N LYS A 358 -5.67 -13.38 15.84
CA LYS A 358 -6.41 -13.58 17.09
C LYS A 358 -7.11 -14.93 17.17
N ASP A 359 -7.70 -15.39 16.07
CA ASP A 359 -8.31 -16.73 16.07
C ASP A 359 -7.25 -17.81 15.88
N LEU A 360 -6.29 -17.61 14.98
CA LEU A 360 -5.22 -18.58 14.72
C LEU A 360 -3.97 -18.35 15.56
N MET A 361 -3.81 -17.15 16.15
CA MET A 361 -2.62 -16.74 16.92
C MET A 361 -1.32 -16.88 16.12
N VAL A 362 -1.34 -16.47 14.86
CA VAL A 362 -0.18 -16.37 13.98
C VAL A 362 0.39 -14.96 14.05
N ASP A 363 1.71 -14.84 14.14
CA ASP A 363 2.41 -13.55 14.22
C ASP A 363 2.02 -12.66 13.03
N TRP A 364 1.65 -11.42 13.32
CA TRP A 364 1.23 -10.43 12.31
C TRP A 364 2.27 -10.23 11.20
N ARG A 365 3.56 -10.42 11.50
CA ARG A 365 4.64 -10.29 10.50
C ARG A 365 4.54 -11.32 9.38
N ARG A 366 4.02 -12.51 9.68
CA ARG A 366 3.76 -13.53 8.65
C ARG A 366 2.64 -13.10 7.70
N GLY A 367 1.59 -12.50 8.25
CA GLY A 367 0.49 -11.93 7.47
C GLY A 367 0.92 -10.71 6.65
N GLU A 368 1.70 -9.81 7.26
CA GLU A 368 2.31 -8.65 6.59
C GLU A 368 3.16 -9.09 5.39
N ALA A 369 4.03 -10.06 5.57
CA ALA A 369 4.90 -10.58 4.51
C ALA A 369 4.09 -11.22 3.37
N TRP A 370 3.01 -11.94 3.69
CA TRP A 370 2.09 -12.47 2.68
C TRP A 370 1.39 -11.36 1.90
N PHE A 371 0.91 -10.31 2.57
CA PHE A 371 0.29 -9.16 1.92
C PHE A 371 1.29 -8.39 1.06
N ARG A 372 2.51 -8.19 1.54
CA ARG A 372 3.58 -7.55 0.77
C ARG A 372 3.87 -8.28 -0.54
N ASP A 373 3.81 -9.61 -0.55
CA ASP A 373 4.05 -10.42 -1.75
C ASP A 373 2.85 -10.43 -2.71
N THR A 374 1.63 -10.47 -2.18
CA THR A 374 0.42 -10.74 -2.97
C THR A 374 -0.43 -9.51 -3.29
N LEU A 375 -0.15 -8.34 -2.70
CA LEU A 375 -0.88 -7.10 -2.97
C LEU A 375 -0.19 -6.25 -4.04
N VAL A 376 -0.93 -5.82 -5.04
CA VAL A 376 -0.50 -4.83 -6.04
C VAL A 376 -0.30 -3.43 -5.42
N ASP A 377 -0.98 -3.17 -4.31
CA ASP A 377 -0.87 -1.92 -3.55
C ASP A 377 0.00 -2.04 -2.28
N ALA A 378 0.89 -3.03 -2.22
CA ALA A 378 1.78 -3.19 -1.08
C ALA A 378 2.61 -1.91 -0.86
N ASP A 379 2.49 -1.35 0.34
CA ASP A 379 3.15 -0.11 0.74
C ASP A 379 3.79 -0.31 2.11
N PRO A 380 5.08 -0.01 2.28
CA PRO A 380 5.80 -0.36 3.50
C PRO A 380 5.26 0.34 4.75
N ALA A 381 4.74 1.57 4.60
CA ALA A 381 4.18 2.31 5.72
C ALA A 381 2.78 1.81 6.08
N ASN A 382 1.89 1.75 5.07
CA ASN A 382 0.50 1.38 5.29
C ASN A 382 0.33 -0.08 5.69
N ASN A 383 1.09 -1.01 5.08
CA ASN A 383 1.00 -2.43 5.39
C ASN A 383 1.41 -2.67 6.85
N ALA A 384 2.60 -2.22 7.26
CA ALA A 384 3.09 -2.40 8.62
C ALA A 384 2.20 -1.72 9.68
N ALA A 385 1.81 -0.45 9.46
CA ALA A 385 0.96 0.29 10.38
C ALA A 385 -0.40 -0.37 10.56
N SER A 386 -1.03 -0.83 9.46
CA SER A 386 -2.35 -1.45 9.50
C SER A 386 -2.33 -2.84 10.14
N TRP A 387 -1.32 -3.67 9.86
CA TRP A 387 -1.17 -4.96 10.52
C TRP A 387 -0.98 -4.81 12.04
N GLN A 388 -0.15 -3.88 12.47
CA GLN A 388 0.04 -3.60 13.90
C GLN A 388 -1.21 -2.99 14.56
N TRP A 389 -1.96 -2.14 13.81
CA TRP A 389 -3.24 -1.62 14.31
C TRP A 389 -4.22 -2.76 14.59
N VAL A 390 -4.38 -3.71 13.66
CA VAL A 390 -5.23 -4.88 13.86
C VAL A 390 -4.68 -5.76 14.98
N ALA A 391 -3.37 -5.97 15.08
CA ALA A 391 -2.74 -6.75 16.15
C ALA A 391 -3.01 -6.16 17.55
N GLY A 392 -3.20 -4.84 17.63
CA GLY A 392 -3.32 -4.11 18.89
C GLY A 392 -1.97 -3.66 19.44
N SER A 393 -0.88 -3.91 18.73
CA SER A 393 0.48 -3.45 19.08
C SER A 393 0.84 -2.11 18.44
N GLY A 394 0.06 -1.62 17.49
CA GLY A 394 0.37 -0.43 16.70
C GLY A 394 0.07 0.91 17.37
N ALA A 395 0.51 1.98 16.73
CA ALA A 395 0.11 3.35 17.06
C ALA A 395 -1.40 3.51 16.85
N ASP A 396 -2.05 4.28 17.74
CA ASP A 396 -3.50 4.52 17.71
C ASP A 396 -4.34 3.22 17.67
N ALA A 397 -3.75 2.09 18.07
CA ALA A 397 -4.51 0.87 18.27
C ALA A 397 -5.57 1.10 19.33
N SER A 398 -6.75 0.53 19.12
CA SER A 398 -7.86 0.63 20.06
C SER A 398 -7.41 0.29 21.50
N PRO A 399 -7.89 1.01 22.53
CA PRO A 399 -7.56 0.71 23.92
C PRO A 399 -7.97 -0.70 24.35
N PHE A 400 -8.79 -1.36 23.54
CA PHE A 400 -9.24 -2.73 23.73
C PHE A 400 -8.63 -3.65 22.69
N PHE A 401 -8.17 -4.83 23.14
CA PHE A 401 -7.79 -5.92 22.27
C PHE A 401 -9.04 -6.47 21.56
N ARG A 402 -9.43 -5.81 20.46
CA ARG A 402 -10.65 -6.12 19.73
C ARG A 402 -10.48 -7.38 18.90
N ILE A 403 -11.30 -8.38 19.14
CA ILE A 403 -11.36 -9.61 18.35
C ILE A 403 -12.63 -9.58 17.51
N PHE A 404 -12.52 -9.61 16.21
CA PHE A 404 -13.65 -9.64 15.31
C PHE A 404 -14.24 -11.04 15.24
N ASN A 405 -15.57 -11.14 15.39
CA ASN A 405 -16.27 -12.39 15.06
C ASN A 405 -16.51 -12.42 13.55
N PRO A 406 -15.89 -13.35 12.79
CA PRO A 406 -15.97 -13.33 11.31
C PRO A 406 -17.40 -13.54 10.80
N VAL A 407 -18.25 -14.30 11.51
CA VAL A 407 -19.66 -14.49 11.13
C VAL A 407 -20.42 -13.18 11.26
N LEU A 408 -20.32 -12.50 12.42
CA LEU A 408 -20.99 -11.21 12.63
C LEU A 408 -20.48 -10.12 11.69
N GLN A 409 -19.18 -10.10 11.38
CA GLN A 409 -18.62 -9.18 10.40
C GLN A 409 -19.18 -9.44 9.00
N GLY A 410 -19.30 -10.70 8.59
CA GLY A 410 -19.93 -11.07 7.33
C GLY A 410 -21.38 -10.61 7.27
N GLN A 411 -22.17 -10.91 8.28
CA GLN A 411 -23.58 -10.49 8.38
C GLN A 411 -23.76 -8.97 8.34
N THR A 412 -22.82 -8.21 8.92
CA THR A 412 -22.89 -6.75 8.99
C THR A 412 -22.51 -6.10 7.65
N PHE A 413 -21.44 -6.57 6.98
CA PHE A 413 -20.84 -5.89 5.84
C PHE A 413 -21.11 -6.57 4.48
N ASP A 414 -21.68 -7.76 4.49
CA ASP A 414 -22.15 -8.50 3.31
C ASP A 414 -23.49 -9.20 3.64
N PRO A 415 -24.53 -8.45 4.06
CA PRO A 415 -25.76 -9.02 4.64
C PRO A 415 -26.44 -10.05 3.72
N ASP A 416 -26.40 -9.83 2.42
CA ASP A 416 -27.00 -10.70 1.42
C ASP A 416 -26.07 -11.84 0.99
N GLY A 417 -24.78 -11.75 1.30
CA GLY A 417 -23.75 -12.73 0.94
C GLY A 417 -23.24 -12.60 -0.49
N ASP A 418 -23.41 -11.47 -1.14
CA ASP A 418 -23.04 -11.25 -2.54
C ASP A 418 -21.53 -11.26 -2.74
N TYR A 419 -20.79 -10.67 -1.80
CA TYR A 419 -19.33 -10.72 -1.82
C TYR A 419 -18.84 -12.16 -1.63
N ILE A 420 -19.41 -12.90 -0.68
CA ILE A 420 -19.07 -14.31 -0.48
C ILE A 420 -19.37 -15.12 -1.76
N ARG A 421 -20.53 -14.95 -2.39
CA ARG A 421 -20.87 -15.66 -3.63
C ARG A 421 -19.93 -15.37 -4.80
N ALA A 422 -19.39 -14.15 -4.86
CA ALA A 422 -18.45 -13.74 -5.90
C ALA A 422 -17.10 -14.49 -5.82
N TYR A 423 -16.63 -14.81 -4.59
CA TYR A 423 -15.31 -15.38 -4.36
C TYR A 423 -15.30 -16.79 -3.78
N VAL A 424 -16.46 -17.29 -3.32
CA VAL A 424 -16.64 -18.65 -2.79
C VAL A 424 -17.79 -19.30 -3.55
N PRO A 425 -17.57 -19.69 -4.82
CA PRO A 425 -18.62 -20.20 -5.71
C PRO A 425 -19.30 -21.47 -5.17
N GLU A 426 -18.64 -22.23 -4.31
CA GLU A 426 -19.19 -23.41 -3.65
C GLU A 426 -20.39 -23.09 -2.74
N LEU A 427 -20.49 -21.84 -2.27
CA LEU A 427 -21.58 -21.39 -1.40
C LEU A 427 -22.67 -20.60 -2.16
N ARG A 428 -22.60 -20.53 -3.48
CA ARG A 428 -23.46 -19.64 -4.29
C ARG A 428 -24.95 -19.91 -4.07
N GLU A 429 -25.34 -21.16 -3.98
CA GLU A 429 -26.73 -21.58 -3.86
C GLU A 429 -27.23 -21.58 -2.39
N LEU A 430 -26.35 -21.29 -1.42
CA LEU A 430 -26.74 -21.25 -0.02
C LEU A 430 -27.44 -19.91 0.30
N GLY A 431 -28.59 -19.99 0.95
CA GLY A 431 -29.38 -18.80 1.34
C GLY A 431 -28.63 -17.89 2.32
N ALA A 432 -28.94 -16.58 2.29
CA ALA A 432 -28.29 -15.55 3.09
C ALA A 432 -28.28 -15.85 4.60
N LYS A 433 -29.29 -16.54 5.11
CA LYS A 433 -29.39 -16.95 6.53
C LYS A 433 -28.19 -17.79 6.97
N TYR A 434 -27.63 -18.64 6.12
CA TYR A 434 -26.57 -19.57 6.46
C TYR A 434 -25.25 -19.36 5.69
N ILE A 435 -25.22 -18.46 4.69
CA ILE A 435 -24.05 -18.23 3.87
C ILE A 435 -22.80 -17.79 4.69
N HIS A 436 -23.03 -17.10 5.81
CA HIS A 436 -21.94 -16.67 6.71
C HIS A 436 -21.50 -17.74 7.72
N ARG A 437 -22.31 -18.79 7.88
CA ARG A 437 -22.12 -19.88 8.87
C ARG A 437 -22.65 -21.21 8.33
N PRO A 438 -22.11 -21.72 7.21
CA PRO A 438 -22.61 -22.95 6.59
C PRO A 438 -22.51 -24.14 7.53
N PHE A 439 -21.60 -24.13 8.49
CA PHE A 439 -21.43 -25.18 9.50
C PHE A 439 -22.59 -25.26 10.52
N GLU A 440 -23.47 -24.27 10.58
CA GLU A 440 -24.71 -24.29 11.38
C GLU A 440 -25.95 -24.61 10.53
N ALA A 441 -25.81 -24.77 9.20
CA ALA A 441 -26.95 -25.02 8.34
C ALA A 441 -27.45 -26.47 8.49
N PRO A 442 -28.79 -26.70 8.40
CA PRO A 442 -29.36 -28.02 8.33
C PRO A 442 -28.78 -28.83 7.18
N ARG A 443 -28.59 -30.14 7.40
CA ARG A 443 -28.03 -31.04 6.36
C ARG A 443 -28.83 -31.02 5.07
N SER A 444 -30.17 -30.94 5.14
CA SER A 444 -31.05 -30.81 3.98
C SER A 444 -30.73 -29.59 3.14
N MET A 445 -30.53 -28.41 3.77
CA MET A 445 -30.21 -27.17 3.05
C MET A 445 -28.80 -27.20 2.43
N LEU A 446 -27.85 -27.85 3.12
CA LEU A 446 -26.51 -28.06 2.56
C LEU A 446 -26.58 -28.99 1.33
N ALA A 447 -27.36 -30.07 1.40
CA ALA A 447 -27.53 -31.01 0.31
C ALA A 447 -28.22 -30.35 -0.91
N GLU A 448 -29.27 -29.56 -0.67
CA GLU A 448 -29.97 -28.79 -1.71
C GLU A 448 -29.02 -27.79 -2.41
N ALA A 449 -28.10 -27.17 -1.65
CA ALA A 449 -27.06 -26.29 -2.19
C ALA A 449 -25.84 -27.02 -2.75
N GLY A 450 -25.82 -28.35 -2.78
CA GLY A 450 -24.67 -29.15 -3.27
C GLY A 450 -23.45 -29.12 -2.37
N ILE A 451 -23.61 -28.76 -1.07
CA ILE A 451 -22.50 -28.57 -0.15
C ILE A 451 -22.32 -29.81 0.74
N THR A 452 -21.08 -30.31 0.78
CA THR A 452 -20.61 -31.31 1.75
C THR A 452 -19.44 -30.73 2.52
N LEU A 453 -19.68 -30.37 3.79
CA LEU A 453 -18.65 -29.78 4.65
C LEU A 453 -17.48 -30.74 4.87
N GLY A 454 -16.28 -30.25 4.63
CA GLY A 454 -15.03 -31.01 4.66
C GLY A 454 -14.68 -31.66 3.31
N GLN A 455 -15.53 -31.52 2.28
CA GLN A 455 -15.29 -32.00 0.90
C GLN A 455 -15.39 -30.88 -0.12
N THR A 456 -16.60 -30.34 -0.37
CA THR A 456 -16.80 -29.25 -1.35
C THR A 456 -16.49 -27.88 -0.73
N TYR A 457 -16.73 -27.72 0.58
CA TYR A 457 -16.34 -26.52 1.35
C TYR A 457 -15.76 -26.96 2.70
N PRO A 458 -14.71 -26.30 3.22
CA PRO A 458 -14.07 -26.69 4.47
C PRO A 458 -14.98 -26.54 5.69
N LYS A 459 -14.75 -27.37 6.71
CA LYS A 459 -15.25 -27.11 8.06
C LYS A 459 -14.42 -25.98 8.68
N PRO A 460 -14.95 -25.25 9.69
CA PRO A 460 -14.14 -24.30 10.47
C PRO A 460 -12.89 -24.97 11.02
N ILE A 461 -11.70 -24.37 10.75
CA ILE A 461 -10.42 -24.89 11.26
C ILE A 461 -10.22 -24.57 12.74
N VAL A 462 -11.01 -23.66 13.31
CA VAL A 462 -10.98 -23.25 14.70
C VAL A 462 -12.40 -22.89 15.16
N ASP A 463 -12.73 -23.21 16.39
CA ASP A 463 -13.93 -22.66 17.06
C ASP A 463 -13.64 -21.24 17.56
N HIS A 464 -14.41 -20.26 17.07
CA HIS A 464 -14.19 -18.83 17.37
C HIS A 464 -14.28 -18.52 18.85
N ALA A 465 -15.21 -19.11 19.60
CA ALA A 465 -15.39 -18.82 21.01
C ALA A 465 -14.18 -19.27 21.84
N SER A 466 -13.70 -20.48 21.58
CA SER A 466 -12.48 -21.04 22.18
C SER A 466 -11.23 -20.24 21.80
N ALA A 467 -11.11 -19.87 20.52
CA ALA A 467 -10.02 -19.06 20.00
C ALA A 467 -9.98 -17.67 20.65
N ARG A 468 -11.13 -17.02 20.77
CA ARG A 468 -11.27 -15.74 21.46
C ARG A 468 -10.81 -15.81 22.91
N SER A 469 -11.22 -16.84 23.65
CA SER A 469 -10.81 -17.05 25.04
C SER A 469 -9.31 -17.21 25.16
N ARG A 470 -8.69 -18.01 24.28
CA ARG A 470 -7.26 -18.25 24.22
C ARG A 470 -6.48 -16.95 23.91
N ALA A 471 -6.91 -16.18 22.90
CA ALA A 471 -6.26 -14.92 22.54
C ALA A 471 -6.33 -13.89 23.67
N LEU A 472 -7.46 -13.80 24.40
CA LEU A 472 -7.60 -12.93 25.56
C LEU A 472 -6.69 -13.36 26.72
N ALA A 473 -6.54 -14.66 26.98
CA ALA A 473 -5.63 -15.16 27.98
C ALA A 473 -4.17 -14.78 27.66
N ALA A 474 -3.73 -15.01 26.41
CA ALA A 474 -2.40 -14.61 25.95
C ALA A 474 -2.17 -13.09 26.06
N TYR A 475 -3.18 -12.27 25.69
CA TYR A 475 -3.10 -10.82 25.84
C TYR A 475 -2.99 -10.37 27.31
N ASN A 476 -3.71 -11.00 28.22
CA ASN A 476 -3.63 -10.68 29.64
C ASN A 476 -2.24 -11.07 30.23
N ALA A 477 -1.68 -12.20 29.83
CA ALA A 477 -0.34 -12.60 30.24
C ALA A 477 0.75 -11.56 29.88
N THR A 478 0.59 -10.85 28.74
CA THR A 478 1.53 -9.75 28.40
C THR A 478 1.42 -8.55 29.35
N LYS A 479 0.30 -8.36 30.06
CA LYS A 479 0.14 -7.28 31.04
C LYS A 479 0.89 -7.63 32.32
N ASP A 480 0.81 -8.87 32.76
CA ASP A 480 1.41 -9.35 34.02
C ASP A 480 2.94 -9.36 33.93
N SER A 481 3.48 -9.80 32.79
CA SER A 481 4.94 -9.77 32.54
C SER A 481 5.53 -8.36 32.46
N ALA A 482 4.77 -7.35 32.03
CA ALA A 482 5.19 -5.97 32.05
C ALA A 482 5.23 -5.36 33.46
N SER A 483 4.30 -5.74 34.34
CA SER A 483 4.23 -5.28 35.73
C SER A 483 5.39 -5.85 36.57
N THR A 484 5.83 -7.08 36.31
CA THR A 484 6.98 -7.70 36.99
C THR A 484 8.33 -7.11 36.57
N ARG A 485 8.47 -6.61 35.36
CA ARG A 485 9.69 -5.93 34.89
C ARG A 485 9.85 -4.49 35.40
N SER A 486 8.77 -3.85 35.82
CA SER A 486 8.76 -2.46 36.33
C SER A 486 8.96 -2.35 37.85
N SER A 487 8.99 -3.45 38.59
CA SER A 487 9.30 -3.44 40.03
C SER A 487 10.82 -3.34 40.22
N PRO A 488 11.35 -2.21 40.81
CA PRO A 488 12.77 -2.17 41.12
C PRO A 488 13.12 -3.25 42.15
N ARG A 489 14.09 -4.10 41.83
CA ARG A 489 14.71 -4.98 42.83
C ARG A 489 15.14 -4.09 43.98
N ARG A 490 14.43 -4.16 45.09
CA ARG A 490 14.95 -3.64 46.37
C ARG A 490 16.21 -4.43 46.65
N ALA A 491 17.38 -3.75 46.47
CA ALA A 491 18.64 -4.22 46.98
C ALA A 491 18.50 -4.28 48.52
N GLY A 492 18.58 -5.47 49.09
CA GLY A 492 18.82 -5.69 50.48
C GLY A 492 20.31 -5.62 50.75
#